data_14cf95ed41709b69b394ca6235a10cf8
#
_entry.id   14cf95ed41709b69b394ca6235a10cf8
#
_cell.length_a   1.000
_cell.length_b   1.000
_cell.length_c   1.000
_cell.angle_alpha   90.00
_cell.angle_beta   90.00
_cell.angle_gamma   90.00
#
_symmetry.space_group_name_H-M   'P 1'
#
loop_
_entity.id
_entity.type
_entity.pdbx_description
1 polymer ?
#
loop_
_entity_poly.entity_id
_entity_poly.type
_entity_poly.pdbx_seq_one_letter_code
_entity_poly.pdbx_strand_id
1 'polypeptide(L)'
;MKFAVSFVFILVSLSFSAVVSVQNWNANKSYSNQDIVIYEGKAYLAVQNISAGNTPNQNSSVWKHIVKYSTPGTYKHDSAYVAGDIVKYQYEAYVARHWSNYTYPNKNDAWGAWIFISNYAPLSSQPSGPLAKLPPDPGAAGKKTLLGIDSDNDGIRDDIQIAVTKLFPDDPYKRAGALFPFAMQQEFFKAVSENPNKPFEFYNTYFMGISAGVYYNIITGAEDIMPSSKRKALLYNTRERFLMCQKIDSIANGHMFQTYDDYPEYKEKYDKKFQEFYKREQERQK
;
A
#
# COMPACT_ATOMS: atom_id res chain seq x y z
N MET A 1 28.80 -50.93 -38.74
CA MET A 1 27.67 -50.13 -38.21
C MET A 1 28.24 -48.91 -37.48
N LYS A 2 28.15 -47.73 -38.09
CA LYS A 2 28.63 -46.48 -37.51
C LYS A 2 27.42 -45.78 -36.88
N PHE A 3 27.40 -45.63 -35.55
CA PHE A 3 26.39 -44.86 -34.86
C PHE A 3 26.81 -43.40 -34.89
N ALA A 4 26.00 -42.57 -35.56
CA ALA A 4 26.11 -41.13 -35.48
C ALA A 4 25.35 -40.64 -34.24
N VAL A 5 26.07 -40.06 -33.27
CA VAL A 5 25.46 -39.41 -32.12
C VAL A 5 25.14 -37.96 -32.53
N SER A 6 23.85 -37.67 -32.68
CA SER A 6 23.38 -36.30 -32.98
C SER A 6 23.26 -35.51 -31.66
N PHE A 7 24.15 -34.54 -31.45
CA PHE A 7 24.02 -33.58 -30.34
C PHE A 7 22.96 -32.59 -30.70
N VAL A 8 21.83 -32.63 -30.04
CA VAL A 8 20.82 -31.57 -30.08
C VAL A 8 21.27 -30.47 -29.10
N PHE A 9 21.78 -29.36 -29.62
CA PHE A 9 21.97 -28.16 -28.84
C PHE A 9 20.60 -27.52 -28.59
N ILE A 10 20.10 -27.66 -27.36
CA ILE A 10 18.96 -26.84 -26.89
C ILE A 10 19.51 -25.46 -26.62
N LEU A 11 19.31 -24.55 -27.58
CA LEU A 11 19.49 -23.13 -27.36
C LEU A 11 18.36 -22.66 -26.41
N VAL A 12 18.68 -22.55 -25.11
CA VAL A 12 17.85 -21.81 -24.18
C VAL A 12 17.99 -20.34 -24.57
N SER A 13 17.04 -19.82 -25.31
CA SER A 13 16.92 -18.39 -25.56
C SER A 13 16.59 -17.70 -24.23
N LEU A 14 17.60 -17.11 -23.60
CA LEU A 14 17.40 -16.13 -22.52
C LEU A 14 16.66 -14.92 -23.13
N SER A 15 15.36 -14.90 -22.98
CA SER A 15 14.54 -13.75 -23.37
C SER A 15 14.86 -12.61 -22.40
N PHE A 16 15.73 -11.71 -22.77
CA PHE A 16 15.87 -10.45 -22.05
C PHE A 16 14.63 -9.62 -22.33
N SER A 17 13.87 -9.30 -21.29
CA SER A 17 12.71 -8.42 -21.46
C SER A 17 13.16 -6.96 -21.39
N ALA A 18 12.71 -6.17 -22.37
CA ALA A 18 12.82 -4.70 -22.29
C ALA A 18 11.82 -4.09 -21.29
N VAL A 19 11.04 -4.93 -20.62
CA VAL A 19 9.95 -4.55 -19.71
C VAL A 19 10.33 -4.94 -18.29
N VAL A 20 10.37 -3.95 -17.41
CA VAL A 20 10.71 -4.12 -15.99
C VAL A 20 9.56 -3.61 -15.12
N SER A 21 9.32 -4.31 -14.01
CA SER A 21 8.45 -3.87 -12.94
C SER A 21 9.28 -3.37 -11.76
N VAL A 22 9.00 -2.16 -11.31
CA VAL A 22 9.68 -1.57 -10.15
C VAL A 22 9.21 -2.26 -8.88
N GLN A 23 10.14 -2.57 -7.98
CA GLN A 23 9.91 -3.26 -6.72
C GLN A 23 10.64 -2.57 -5.57
N ASN A 24 10.22 -2.83 -4.33
CA ASN A 24 10.99 -2.37 -3.18
C ASN A 24 12.26 -3.24 -3.02
N TRP A 25 13.37 -2.60 -2.64
CA TRP A 25 14.60 -3.32 -2.32
C TRP A 25 14.43 -4.21 -1.09
N ASN A 26 15.05 -5.39 -1.13
CA ASN A 26 15.04 -6.35 -0.03
C ASN A 26 16.46 -6.91 0.17
N ALA A 27 16.96 -6.84 1.40
CA ALA A 27 18.31 -7.28 1.75
C ALA A 27 18.59 -8.76 1.45
N ASN A 28 17.56 -9.60 1.50
CA ASN A 28 17.68 -11.05 1.31
C ASN A 28 17.49 -11.50 -0.15
N LYS A 29 17.34 -10.54 -1.07
CA LYS A 29 17.08 -10.81 -2.49
C LYS A 29 18.28 -10.45 -3.35
N SER A 30 18.58 -11.30 -4.34
CA SER A 30 19.48 -10.98 -5.45
C SER A 30 18.71 -10.29 -6.56
N TYR A 31 19.39 -9.47 -7.32
CA TYR A 31 18.83 -8.68 -8.41
C TYR A 31 19.56 -8.95 -9.71
N SER A 32 18.81 -9.00 -10.79
CA SER A 32 19.36 -9.14 -12.13
C SER A 32 19.74 -7.79 -12.71
N ASN A 33 20.65 -7.79 -13.67
CA ASN A 33 20.92 -6.62 -14.49
C ASN A 33 19.60 -6.06 -15.04
N GLN A 34 19.41 -4.74 -14.92
CA GLN A 34 18.23 -3.97 -15.32
C GLN A 34 17.03 -4.00 -14.33
N ASP A 35 17.11 -4.73 -13.24
CA ASP A 35 16.10 -4.57 -12.19
C ASP A 35 16.08 -3.13 -11.67
N ILE A 36 14.86 -2.62 -11.41
CA ILE A 36 14.67 -1.31 -10.81
C ILE A 36 14.06 -1.50 -9.41
N VAL A 37 14.71 -0.90 -8.42
CA VAL A 37 14.26 -0.97 -7.03
C VAL A 37 14.06 0.40 -6.43
N ILE A 38 13.16 0.48 -5.45
CA ILE A 38 13.00 1.63 -4.56
C ILE A 38 13.71 1.30 -3.24
N TYR A 39 14.60 2.18 -2.83
CA TYR A 39 15.30 2.11 -1.55
C TYR A 39 15.41 3.52 -0.95
N GLU A 40 14.98 3.66 0.30
CA GLU A 40 14.95 4.97 1.00
C GLU A 40 14.37 6.09 0.12
N GLY A 41 13.27 5.76 -0.61
CA GLY A 41 12.53 6.68 -1.48
C GLY A 41 13.27 7.19 -2.71
N LYS A 42 14.30 6.51 -3.09
CA LYS A 42 15.02 6.75 -4.33
C LYS A 42 14.92 5.52 -5.22
N ALA A 43 14.87 5.73 -6.52
CA ALA A 43 14.89 4.65 -7.50
C ALA A 43 16.32 4.35 -7.95
N TYR A 44 16.64 3.07 -8.07
CA TYR A 44 17.95 2.60 -8.50
C TYR A 44 17.81 1.53 -9.58
N LEU A 45 18.66 1.62 -10.60
CA LEU A 45 18.81 0.63 -11.67
C LEU A 45 19.99 -0.28 -11.34
N ALA A 46 19.77 -1.59 -11.37
CA ALA A 46 20.87 -2.57 -11.36
C ALA A 46 21.59 -2.56 -12.70
N VAL A 47 22.87 -2.25 -12.73
CA VAL A 47 23.67 -2.20 -13.98
C VAL A 47 24.43 -3.51 -14.24
N GLN A 48 24.31 -4.47 -13.34
CA GLN A 48 24.77 -5.86 -13.46
C GLN A 48 23.96 -6.77 -12.52
N ASN A 49 24.25 -8.07 -12.52
CA ASN A 49 23.68 -8.98 -11.52
C ASN A 49 24.25 -8.68 -10.14
N ILE A 50 23.38 -8.63 -9.12
CA ILE A 50 23.72 -8.17 -7.77
C ILE A 50 23.30 -9.26 -6.77
N SER A 51 24.23 -9.71 -5.94
CA SER A 51 23.97 -10.64 -4.86
C SER A 51 23.19 -9.96 -3.73
N ALA A 52 22.45 -10.76 -2.95
CA ALA A 52 21.75 -10.28 -1.75
C ALA A 52 22.70 -9.49 -0.82
N GLY A 53 22.14 -8.54 -0.07
CA GLY A 53 22.87 -7.72 0.89
C GLY A 53 23.53 -6.45 0.31
N ASN A 54 23.58 -6.28 -1.02
CA ASN A 54 24.16 -5.08 -1.63
C ASN A 54 23.18 -3.91 -1.61
N THR A 55 23.40 -2.97 -0.71
CA THR A 55 22.53 -1.80 -0.49
C THR A 55 22.66 -0.76 -1.61
N PRO A 56 21.59 -0.26 -2.21
CA PRO A 56 21.64 0.61 -3.39
C PRO A 56 22.39 1.92 -3.21
N ASN A 57 22.32 2.54 -2.02
CA ASN A 57 23.00 3.83 -1.75
C ASN A 57 24.49 3.69 -1.40
N GLN A 58 25.00 2.47 -1.19
CA GLN A 58 26.38 2.23 -0.76
C GLN A 58 27.29 1.70 -1.87
N ASN A 59 26.72 1.21 -2.97
CA ASN A 59 27.50 0.59 -4.05
C ASN A 59 27.10 1.14 -5.42
N SER A 60 27.70 2.28 -5.79
CA SER A 60 27.44 2.94 -7.08
C SER A 60 27.99 2.20 -8.30
N SER A 61 28.84 1.18 -8.11
CA SER A 61 29.37 0.36 -9.21
C SER A 61 28.33 -0.63 -9.74
N VAL A 62 27.39 -1.06 -8.92
CA VAL A 62 26.34 -2.03 -9.28
C VAL A 62 24.94 -1.42 -9.32
N TRP A 63 24.74 -0.31 -8.60
CA TRP A 63 23.49 0.42 -8.56
C TRP A 63 23.63 1.82 -9.14
N LYS A 64 22.80 2.18 -10.10
CA LYS A 64 22.73 3.52 -10.67
C LYS A 64 21.50 4.25 -10.17
N HIS A 65 21.68 5.39 -9.49
CA HIS A 65 20.58 6.22 -9.03
C HIS A 65 19.83 6.85 -10.21
N ILE A 66 18.50 6.68 -10.26
CA ILE A 66 17.61 7.29 -11.24
C ILE A 66 17.15 8.64 -10.69
N VAL A 67 17.94 9.69 -10.89
CA VAL A 67 17.79 10.99 -10.23
C VAL A 67 16.43 11.65 -10.45
N LYS A 68 15.88 11.56 -11.67
CA LYS A 68 14.59 12.20 -12.04
C LYS A 68 13.41 11.23 -12.06
N TYR A 69 13.47 10.14 -11.30
CA TYR A 69 12.44 9.12 -11.34
C TYR A 69 11.03 9.69 -11.11
N SER A 70 10.84 10.60 -10.15
CA SER A 70 9.52 11.18 -9.85
C SER A 70 9.05 12.24 -10.85
N THR A 71 9.96 12.86 -11.58
CA THR A 71 9.71 13.95 -12.53
C THR A 71 10.45 13.74 -13.84
N PRO A 72 10.17 12.63 -14.57
CA PRO A 72 10.84 12.36 -15.84
C PRO A 72 10.53 13.44 -16.85
N GLY A 73 11.57 13.89 -17.56
CA GLY A 73 11.41 14.79 -18.69
C GLY A 73 10.74 14.11 -19.88
N THR A 74 10.23 14.88 -20.82
CA THR A 74 9.80 14.34 -22.13
C THR A 74 11.04 13.94 -22.94
N TYR A 75 10.98 12.79 -23.60
CA TYR A 75 12.02 12.35 -24.52
C TYR A 75 12.27 13.38 -25.61
N LYS A 76 13.53 13.64 -25.91
CA LYS A 76 13.98 14.50 -27.02
C LYS A 76 14.92 13.72 -27.91
N HIS A 77 14.59 13.66 -29.19
CA HIS A 77 15.33 12.84 -30.16
C HIS A 77 16.78 13.25 -30.34
N ASP A 78 17.07 14.53 -30.20
CA ASP A 78 18.39 15.16 -30.38
C ASP A 78 19.22 15.25 -29.10
N SER A 79 18.76 14.64 -28.03
CA SER A 79 19.43 14.63 -26.74
C SER A 79 20.19 13.32 -26.53
N ALA A 80 21.34 13.42 -25.83
CA ALA A 80 22.06 12.26 -25.34
C ALA A 80 21.55 11.86 -23.96
N TYR A 81 21.50 10.55 -23.72
CA TYR A 81 21.06 9.94 -22.46
C TYR A 81 22.11 8.95 -21.97
N VAL A 82 22.21 8.80 -20.67
CA VAL A 82 23.11 7.85 -19.99
C VAL A 82 22.33 6.87 -19.12
N ALA A 83 22.95 5.76 -18.74
CA ALA A 83 22.32 4.76 -17.87
C ALA A 83 21.70 5.41 -16.63
N GLY A 84 20.43 5.14 -16.38
CA GLY A 84 19.65 5.71 -15.28
C GLY A 84 18.91 7.01 -15.62
N ASP A 85 19.09 7.59 -16.81
CA ASP A 85 18.21 8.68 -17.25
C ASP A 85 16.82 8.15 -17.51
N ILE A 86 15.80 8.88 -17.05
CA ILE A 86 14.38 8.51 -17.21
C ILE A 86 13.65 9.57 -18.03
N VAL A 87 12.83 9.11 -18.96
CA VAL A 87 12.03 9.97 -19.82
C VAL A 87 10.60 9.46 -19.95
N LYS A 88 9.67 10.36 -20.32
CA LYS A 88 8.34 10.02 -20.84
C LYS A 88 8.35 10.07 -22.36
N TYR A 89 7.83 9.02 -22.97
CA TYR A 89 7.61 8.93 -24.41
C TYR A 89 6.28 8.23 -24.66
N GLN A 90 5.39 8.86 -25.45
CA GLN A 90 4.03 8.34 -25.74
C GLN A 90 3.27 7.92 -24.47
N TYR A 91 3.28 8.79 -23.42
CA TYR A 91 2.65 8.57 -22.10
C TYR A 91 3.25 7.45 -21.25
N GLU A 92 4.27 6.75 -21.73
CA GLU A 92 4.97 5.67 -21.03
C GLU A 92 6.30 6.15 -20.49
N ALA A 93 6.82 5.50 -19.41
CA ALA A 93 8.11 5.82 -18.81
C ALA A 93 9.17 4.81 -19.23
N TYR A 94 10.36 5.34 -19.57
CA TYR A 94 11.51 4.56 -19.99
C TYR A 94 12.77 5.02 -19.27
N VAL A 95 13.62 4.06 -18.89
CA VAL A 95 14.96 4.32 -18.34
C VAL A 95 16.01 3.94 -19.37
N ALA A 96 16.98 4.82 -19.56
CA ALA A 96 18.13 4.52 -20.40
C ALA A 96 19.00 3.43 -19.75
N ARG A 97 19.28 2.37 -20.51
CA ARG A 97 20.09 1.21 -20.12
C ARG A 97 21.58 1.53 -20.15
N HIS A 98 21.99 2.28 -21.15
CA HIS A 98 23.34 2.72 -21.43
C HIS A 98 23.33 4.06 -22.15
N TRP A 99 24.49 4.59 -22.52
CA TRP A 99 24.55 5.79 -23.34
C TRP A 99 23.82 5.61 -24.67
N SER A 100 23.00 6.58 -25.03
CA SER A 100 22.17 6.57 -26.24
C SER A 100 21.93 7.99 -26.73
N ASN A 101 21.88 8.17 -28.06
CA ASN A 101 21.37 9.35 -28.74
C ASN A 101 20.57 8.91 -29.98
N TYR A 102 19.68 9.74 -30.45
CA TYR A 102 18.86 9.48 -31.67
C TYR A 102 18.13 8.14 -31.67
N THR A 103 17.92 7.50 -30.51
CA THR A 103 17.24 6.20 -30.39
C THR A 103 15.92 6.35 -29.68
N TYR A 104 14.81 6.13 -30.38
CA TYR A 104 13.47 6.20 -29.78
C TYR A 104 13.25 5.11 -28.74
N PRO A 105 12.59 5.44 -27.60
CA PRO A 105 12.14 4.44 -26.66
C PRO A 105 11.18 3.44 -27.32
N ASN A 106 11.45 2.14 -27.13
CA ASN A 106 10.64 1.06 -27.68
C ASN A 106 10.57 -0.12 -26.71
N LYS A 107 9.36 -0.44 -26.22
CA LYS A 107 9.13 -1.54 -25.26
C LYS A 107 9.31 -2.94 -25.85
N ASN A 108 9.31 -3.06 -27.17
CA ASN A 108 9.48 -4.34 -27.87
C ASN A 108 10.94 -4.62 -28.24
N ASP A 109 11.84 -3.67 -28.00
CA ASP A 109 13.26 -3.83 -28.29
C ASP A 109 14.03 -4.30 -27.05
N ALA A 110 14.12 -5.62 -26.90
CA ALA A 110 14.80 -6.24 -25.76
C ALA A 110 16.30 -5.89 -25.65
N TRP A 111 16.93 -5.47 -26.74
CA TRP A 111 18.35 -5.14 -26.83
C TRP A 111 18.61 -3.64 -26.98
N GLY A 112 17.57 -2.84 -27.12
CA GLY A 112 17.64 -1.41 -27.32
C GLY A 112 18.19 -0.64 -26.11
N ALA A 113 18.35 0.66 -26.33
CA ALA A 113 18.88 1.55 -25.33
C ALA A 113 17.93 1.82 -24.13
N TRP A 114 16.66 1.39 -24.24
CA TRP A 114 15.61 1.77 -23.31
C TRP A 114 14.97 0.57 -22.61
N ILE A 115 14.69 0.74 -21.31
CA ILE A 115 13.93 -0.19 -20.49
C ILE A 115 12.56 0.43 -20.24
N PHE A 116 11.49 -0.26 -20.62
CA PHE A 116 10.12 0.15 -20.35
C PHE A 116 9.73 -0.21 -18.90
N ILE A 117 9.16 0.74 -18.17
CA ILE A 117 8.67 0.52 -16.81
C ILE A 117 7.17 0.27 -16.87
N SER A 118 6.75 -0.99 -16.67
CA SER A 118 5.35 -1.43 -16.81
C SER A 118 4.41 -0.91 -15.72
N ASN A 119 4.94 -0.67 -14.53
CA ASN A 119 4.20 -0.18 -13.35
C ASN A 119 4.71 1.19 -12.88
N TYR A 120 5.17 2.03 -13.83
CA TYR A 120 5.67 3.34 -13.46
C TYR A 120 4.63 4.13 -12.65
N ALA A 121 5.02 4.51 -11.45
CA ALA A 121 4.38 5.56 -10.68
C ALA A 121 5.47 6.53 -10.21
N PRO A 122 5.29 7.86 -10.32
CA PRO A 122 6.20 8.79 -9.68
C PRO A 122 6.40 8.35 -8.23
N LEU A 123 7.65 8.33 -7.76
CA LEU A 123 7.86 8.32 -6.32
C LEU A 123 7.16 9.60 -5.86
N SER A 124 6.01 9.47 -5.22
CA SER A 124 5.54 10.54 -4.38
C SER A 124 6.75 10.96 -3.54
N SER A 125 7.01 12.26 -3.40
CA SER A 125 7.90 12.77 -2.35
C SER A 125 7.74 11.82 -1.18
N GLN A 126 8.84 11.28 -0.61
CA GLN A 126 8.79 10.31 0.51
C GLN A 126 7.59 10.67 1.35
N PRO A 127 6.74 9.71 1.74
CA PRO A 127 5.67 10.03 2.65
C PRO A 127 6.29 10.85 3.77
N SER A 128 5.96 12.12 3.84
CA SER A 128 6.43 13.01 4.89
C SER A 128 5.34 13.11 5.94
N GLY A 129 5.70 13.47 7.14
CA GLY A 129 4.74 13.57 8.23
C GLY A 129 4.10 12.21 8.56
N PRO A 130 2.78 12.17 8.86
CA PRO A 130 2.13 10.96 9.35
C PRO A 130 2.17 9.78 8.37
N LEU A 131 2.19 10.02 7.06
CA LEU A 131 2.27 8.96 6.05
C LEU A 131 3.60 8.19 6.08
N ALA A 132 4.70 8.83 6.47
CA ALA A 132 6.02 8.20 6.58
C ALA A 132 6.11 7.17 7.72
N LYS A 133 5.18 7.24 8.67
CA LYS A 133 5.16 6.42 9.89
C LYS A 133 4.13 5.30 9.83
N LEU A 134 3.46 5.15 8.69
CA LEU A 134 2.49 4.07 8.49
C LEU A 134 3.17 2.78 8.08
N PRO A 135 2.52 1.64 8.39
CA PRO A 135 2.90 0.36 7.79
C PRO A 135 2.85 0.41 6.26
N PRO A 136 3.58 -0.48 5.59
CA PRO A 136 3.53 -0.58 4.13
C PRO A 136 2.14 -0.98 3.65
N ASP A 137 1.75 -0.50 2.45
CA ASP A 137 0.47 -0.89 1.83
C ASP A 137 0.42 -2.42 1.62
N PRO A 138 -0.53 -3.13 2.25
CA PRO A 138 -0.64 -4.57 2.15
C PRO A 138 -1.13 -5.06 0.78
N GLY A 139 -1.62 -4.18 -0.09
CA GLY A 139 -2.07 -4.48 -1.44
C GLY A 139 -3.07 -5.64 -1.51
N ALA A 140 -2.80 -6.60 -2.43
CA ALA A 140 -3.64 -7.79 -2.60
C ALA A 140 -3.59 -8.75 -1.39
N ALA A 141 -2.49 -8.77 -0.63
CA ALA A 141 -2.37 -9.61 0.57
C ALA A 141 -3.36 -9.20 1.66
N GLY A 142 -3.59 -7.90 1.85
CA GLY A 142 -4.56 -7.37 2.80
C GLY A 142 -6.03 -7.70 2.49
N LYS A 143 -6.30 -8.26 1.30
CA LYS A 143 -7.65 -8.68 0.85
C LYS A 143 -7.91 -10.18 0.97
N LYS A 144 -6.91 -10.98 1.40
CA LYS A 144 -7.02 -12.45 1.44
C LYS A 144 -7.80 -12.97 2.64
N THR A 145 -7.93 -12.19 3.69
CA THR A 145 -8.63 -12.59 4.92
C THR A 145 -9.68 -11.56 5.32
N LEU A 146 -10.65 -12.00 6.10
CA LEU A 146 -11.70 -11.14 6.65
C LEU A 146 -11.10 -9.96 7.43
N LEU A 147 -10.17 -10.25 8.35
CA LEU A 147 -9.58 -9.25 9.23
C LEU A 147 -8.51 -8.39 8.54
N GLY A 148 -7.97 -8.82 7.38
CA GLY A 148 -6.94 -8.10 6.66
C GLY A 148 -5.56 -8.19 7.33
N ILE A 149 -4.72 -7.19 7.07
CA ILE A 149 -3.40 -7.04 7.68
C ILE A 149 -3.41 -5.77 8.54
N ASP A 150 -2.96 -5.92 9.76
CA ASP A 150 -2.69 -4.89 10.77
C ASP A 150 -1.28 -5.17 11.29
N SER A 151 -0.28 -4.56 10.63
CA SER A 151 1.14 -4.90 10.85
C SER A 151 1.72 -4.27 12.13
N ASP A 152 1.15 -3.15 12.56
CA ASP A 152 1.56 -2.44 13.80
C ASP A 152 0.70 -2.80 15.01
N ASN A 153 -0.27 -3.71 14.84
CA ASN A 153 -1.17 -4.22 15.87
C ASN A 153 -1.95 -3.12 16.61
N ASP A 154 -2.34 -2.08 15.90
CA ASP A 154 -3.06 -0.95 16.48
C ASP A 154 -4.59 -1.11 16.44
N GLY A 155 -5.09 -2.23 15.93
CA GLY A 155 -6.50 -2.57 15.81
C GLY A 155 -7.16 -2.05 14.54
N ILE A 156 -6.38 -1.49 13.60
CA ILE A 156 -6.86 -0.96 12.34
C ILE A 156 -6.06 -1.59 11.19
N ARG A 157 -6.75 -1.99 10.15
CA ARG A 157 -6.08 -2.49 8.95
C ARG A 157 -5.19 -1.41 8.30
N ASP A 158 -4.00 -1.82 7.86
CA ASP A 158 -3.02 -0.95 7.21
C ASP A 158 -3.59 -0.19 5.99
N ASP A 159 -4.42 -0.85 5.16
CA ASP A 159 -5.05 -0.22 3.99
C ASP A 159 -6.03 0.90 4.38
N ILE A 160 -6.71 0.77 5.52
CA ILE A 160 -7.60 1.79 6.07
C ILE A 160 -6.80 2.95 6.67
N GLN A 161 -5.75 2.66 7.44
CA GLN A 161 -4.87 3.69 8.00
C GLN A 161 -4.28 4.58 6.91
N ILE A 162 -3.76 3.97 5.84
CA ILE A 162 -3.18 4.69 4.70
C ILE A 162 -4.25 5.55 4.01
N ALA A 163 -5.46 4.99 3.78
CA ALA A 163 -6.54 5.72 3.13
C ALA A 163 -7.00 6.93 3.94
N VAL A 164 -7.17 6.77 5.26
CA VAL A 164 -7.60 7.85 6.17
C VAL A 164 -6.53 8.92 6.32
N THR A 165 -5.26 8.52 6.46
CA THR A 165 -4.15 9.48 6.60
C THR A 165 -3.98 10.33 5.35
N LYS A 166 -4.20 9.77 4.14
CA LYS A 166 -4.23 10.55 2.88
C LYS A 166 -5.35 11.57 2.82
N LEU A 167 -6.48 11.32 3.49
CA LEU A 167 -7.60 12.26 3.54
C LEU A 167 -7.39 13.41 4.54
N PHE A 168 -6.66 13.16 5.61
CA PHE A 168 -6.41 14.10 6.70
C PHE A 168 -4.91 14.17 7.03
N PRO A 169 -4.04 14.59 6.08
CA PRO A 169 -2.58 14.53 6.28
C PRO A 169 -2.11 15.44 7.41
N ASP A 170 -2.80 16.57 7.64
CA ASP A 170 -2.38 17.61 8.57
C ASP A 170 -3.29 17.75 9.80
N ASP A 171 -4.30 16.89 9.94
CA ASP A 171 -5.28 16.97 11.01
C ASP A 171 -5.35 15.66 11.81
N PRO A 172 -4.56 15.52 12.90
CA PRO A 172 -4.55 14.33 13.72
C PRO A 172 -5.88 14.09 14.47
N TYR A 173 -6.68 15.15 14.74
CA TYR A 173 -7.97 15.01 15.39
C TYR A 173 -9.01 14.38 14.47
N LYS A 174 -9.09 14.86 13.23
CA LYS A 174 -9.94 14.25 12.20
C LYS A 174 -9.48 12.84 11.84
N ARG A 175 -8.17 12.58 11.78
CA ARG A 175 -7.69 11.21 11.58
C ARG A 175 -8.18 10.29 12.69
N ALA A 176 -8.01 10.68 13.94
CA ALA A 176 -8.48 9.87 15.07
C ALA A 176 -9.99 9.63 14.98
N GLY A 177 -10.78 10.66 14.72
CA GLY A 177 -12.24 10.54 14.54
C GLY A 177 -12.67 9.64 13.40
N ALA A 178 -11.95 9.70 12.28
CA ALA A 178 -12.21 8.86 11.12
C ALA A 178 -11.76 7.40 11.32
N LEU A 179 -10.65 7.15 12.03
CA LEU A 179 -10.11 5.81 12.29
C LEU A 179 -10.88 5.05 13.38
N PHE A 180 -11.41 5.75 14.37
CA PHE A 180 -12.05 5.15 15.53
C PHE A 180 -13.22 4.21 15.17
N PRO A 181 -14.17 4.57 14.28
CA PRO A 181 -15.23 3.64 13.87
C PRO A 181 -14.71 2.39 13.15
N PHE A 182 -13.60 2.47 12.44
CA PHE A 182 -12.98 1.29 11.83
C PHE A 182 -12.40 0.33 12.87
N ALA A 183 -11.75 0.84 13.90
CA ALA A 183 -11.25 0.02 15.00
C ALA A 183 -12.41 -0.70 15.71
N MET A 184 -13.49 0.00 16.03
CA MET A 184 -14.67 -0.59 16.65
C MET A 184 -15.33 -1.65 15.78
N GLN A 185 -15.41 -1.40 14.49
CA GLN A 185 -15.95 -2.38 13.54
C GLN A 185 -15.04 -3.60 13.37
N GLN A 186 -13.73 -3.42 13.43
CA GLN A 186 -12.76 -4.52 13.36
C GLN A 186 -12.86 -5.43 14.58
N GLU A 187 -13.01 -4.86 15.78
CA GLU A 187 -13.29 -5.62 17.00
C GLU A 187 -14.58 -6.44 16.86
N PHE A 188 -15.62 -5.85 16.28
CA PHE A 188 -16.87 -6.56 16.07
C PHE A 188 -16.74 -7.67 15.02
N PHE A 189 -16.05 -7.46 13.91
CA PHE A 189 -15.76 -8.50 12.93
C PHE A 189 -15.07 -9.70 13.58
N LYS A 190 -14.07 -9.43 14.40
CA LYS A 190 -13.35 -10.45 15.16
C LYS A 190 -14.30 -11.20 16.09
N ALA A 191 -15.08 -10.47 16.90
CA ALA A 191 -16.04 -11.09 17.84
C ALA A 191 -17.06 -11.99 17.15
N VAL A 192 -17.64 -11.56 16.02
CA VAL A 192 -18.61 -12.36 15.25
C VAL A 192 -17.93 -13.56 14.58
N SER A 193 -16.70 -13.43 14.10
CA SER A 193 -15.98 -14.53 13.46
C SER A 193 -15.58 -15.63 14.44
N GLU A 194 -15.18 -15.25 15.66
CA GLU A 194 -14.80 -16.19 16.73
C GLU A 194 -16.01 -16.80 17.45
N ASN A 195 -17.16 -16.11 17.48
CA ASN A 195 -18.34 -16.48 18.24
C ASN A 195 -19.63 -16.39 17.39
N PRO A 196 -19.73 -17.13 16.27
CA PRO A 196 -20.78 -16.91 15.27
C PRO A 196 -22.22 -17.18 15.76
N ASN A 197 -22.38 -17.87 16.85
CA ASN A 197 -23.69 -18.29 17.40
C ASN A 197 -24.01 -17.66 18.77
N LYS A 198 -23.27 -16.63 19.17
CA LYS A 198 -23.56 -15.91 20.41
C LYS A 198 -24.86 -15.09 20.29
N PRO A 199 -25.64 -14.94 21.37
CA PRO A 199 -26.83 -14.11 21.36
C PRO A 199 -26.50 -12.62 21.21
N PHE A 200 -27.52 -11.82 20.90
CA PHE A 200 -27.35 -10.37 20.69
C PHE A 200 -26.68 -9.66 21.86
N GLU A 201 -27.00 -10.04 23.10
CA GLU A 201 -26.44 -9.44 24.31
C GLU A 201 -24.92 -9.52 24.36
N PHE A 202 -24.33 -10.59 23.80
CA PHE A 202 -22.88 -10.69 23.66
C PHE A 202 -22.31 -9.59 22.76
N TYR A 203 -23.05 -9.21 21.73
CA TYR A 203 -22.59 -8.20 20.77
C TYR A 203 -22.90 -6.76 21.16
N ASN A 204 -23.77 -6.55 22.16
CA ASN A 204 -24.22 -5.22 22.56
C ASN A 204 -23.07 -4.26 22.88
N THR A 205 -22.05 -4.75 23.58
CA THR A 205 -20.82 -3.96 23.89
C THR A 205 -20.12 -3.46 22.62
N TYR A 206 -20.10 -4.27 21.56
CA TYR A 206 -19.47 -3.90 20.29
C TYR A 206 -20.33 -2.89 19.52
N PHE A 207 -21.66 -3.00 19.60
CA PHE A 207 -22.57 -2.01 19.04
C PHE A 207 -22.42 -0.64 19.70
N MET A 208 -22.23 -0.60 21.03
CA MET A 208 -21.91 0.64 21.73
C MET A 208 -20.59 1.24 21.24
N GLY A 209 -19.57 0.42 21.00
CA GLY A 209 -18.31 0.87 20.40
C GLY A 209 -18.49 1.45 18.98
N ILE A 210 -19.34 0.84 18.16
CA ILE A 210 -19.68 1.38 16.84
C ILE A 210 -20.41 2.71 16.96
N SER A 211 -21.35 2.84 17.92
CA SER A 211 -22.06 4.10 18.21
C SER A 211 -21.07 5.21 18.63
N ALA A 212 -20.14 4.91 19.56
CA ALA A 212 -19.08 5.83 19.94
C ALA A 212 -18.22 6.23 18.73
N GLY A 213 -17.88 5.26 17.87
CA GLY A 213 -17.14 5.54 16.64
C GLY A 213 -17.84 6.53 15.71
N VAL A 214 -19.14 6.37 15.52
CA VAL A 214 -19.95 7.29 14.72
C VAL A 214 -19.97 8.68 15.35
N TYR A 215 -20.17 8.77 16.67
CA TYR A 215 -20.12 10.03 17.40
C TYR A 215 -18.78 10.78 17.20
N TYR A 216 -17.65 10.10 17.41
CA TYR A 216 -16.34 10.74 17.25
C TYR A 216 -16.05 11.13 15.79
N ASN A 217 -16.51 10.35 14.81
CA ASN A 217 -16.40 10.75 13.41
C ASN A 217 -17.14 12.07 13.12
N ILE A 218 -18.30 12.27 13.75
CA ILE A 218 -19.11 13.48 13.59
C ILE A 218 -18.49 14.65 14.34
N ILE A 219 -18.21 14.55 15.64
CA ILE A 219 -17.74 15.68 16.44
C ILE A 219 -16.36 16.19 16.04
N THR A 220 -15.53 15.35 15.42
CA THR A 220 -14.24 15.76 14.86
C THR A 220 -14.36 16.48 13.52
N GLY A 221 -15.55 16.45 12.89
CA GLY A 221 -15.76 16.95 11.53
C GLY A 221 -15.17 16.05 10.45
N ALA A 222 -14.83 14.80 10.77
CA ALA A 222 -14.31 13.86 9.78
C ALA A 222 -15.42 13.34 8.86
N GLU A 223 -16.69 13.29 9.31
CA GLU A 223 -17.85 12.86 8.53
C GLU A 223 -18.04 13.68 7.25
N ASP A 224 -17.70 14.97 7.26
CA ASP A 224 -17.82 15.86 6.10
C ASP A 224 -16.96 15.39 4.91
N ILE A 225 -15.79 14.82 5.19
CA ILE A 225 -14.83 14.35 4.17
C ILE A 225 -14.95 12.83 3.96
N MET A 226 -15.28 12.09 5.02
CA MET A 226 -15.47 10.64 4.98
C MET A 226 -16.89 10.25 5.45
N PRO A 227 -17.92 10.51 4.66
CA PRO A 227 -19.29 10.12 4.98
C PRO A 227 -19.42 8.58 5.07
N SER A 228 -20.52 8.14 5.67
CA SER A 228 -20.78 6.73 5.95
C SER A 228 -20.66 5.83 4.71
N SER A 229 -21.04 6.32 3.52
CA SER A 229 -20.92 5.60 2.25
C SER A 229 -19.44 5.32 1.88
N LYS A 230 -18.56 6.30 2.05
CA LYS A 230 -17.12 6.18 1.78
C LYS A 230 -16.46 5.26 2.80
N ARG A 231 -16.85 5.38 4.07
CA ARG A 231 -16.40 4.48 5.15
C ARG A 231 -16.81 3.03 4.87
N LYS A 232 -18.06 2.78 4.47
CA LYS A 232 -18.53 1.44 4.09
C LYS A 232 -17.74 0.85 2.91
N ALA A 233 -17.39 1.65 1.91
CA ALA A 233 -16.60 1.20 0.77
C ALA A 233 -15.18 0.72 1.16
N LEU A 234 -14.54 1.38 2.11
CA LEU A 234 -13.25 0.94 2.66
C LEU A 234 -13.39 -0.31 3.53
N LEU A 235 -14.42 -0.35 4.38
CA LEU A 235 -14.64 -1.42 5.34
C LEU A 235 -14.98 -2.75 4.65
N TYR A 236 -15.87 -2.72 3.64
CA TYR A 236 -16.45 -3.88 2.95
C TYR A 236 -15.84 -4.11 1.56
N ASN A 237 -14.56 -3.84 1.39
CA ASN A 237 -13.85 -3.85 0.11
C ASN A 237 -13.52 -5.26 -0.44
N THR A 238 -14.06 -6.33 0.18
CA THR A 238 -14.04 -7.71 -0.33
C THR A 238 -15.41 -8.36 -0.17
N ARG A 239 -15.66 -9.45 -0.95
CA ARG A 239 -16.90 -10.22 -0.83
C ARG A 239 -17.13 -10.76 0.59
N GLU A 240 -16.09 -11.28 1.22
CA GLU A 240 -16.16 -11.84 2.58
C GLU A 240 -16.54 -10.79 3.61
N ARG A 241 -15.92 -9.60 3.53
CA ARG A 241 -16.24 -8.46 4.40
C ARG A 241 -17.66 -7.96 4.19
N PHE A 242 -18.13 -7.95 2.94
CA PHE A 242 -19.52 -7.60 2.64
C PHE A 242 -20.50 -8.62 3.21
N LEU A 243 -20.22 -9.92 3.09
CA LEU A 243 -21.06 -10.97 3.68
C LEU A 243 -21.07 -10.90 5.21
N MET A 244 -19.95 -10.53 5.84
CA MET A 244 -19.88 -10.27 7.28
C MET A 244 -20.76 -9.08 7.67
N CYS A 245 -20.82 -8.01 6.88
CA CYS A 245 -21.75 -6.90 7.09
C CYS A 245 -23.20 -7.38 7.11
N GLN A 246 -23.61 -8.18 6.12
CA GLN A 246 -24.96 -8.75 6.08
C GLN A 246 -25.26 -9.64 7.29
N LYS A 247 -24.29 -10.40 7.78
CA LYS A 247 -24.43 -11.20 9.00
C LYS A 247 -24.62 -10.31 10.23
N ILE A 248 -23.85 -9.22 10.34
CA ILE A 248 -24.00 -8.22 11.40
C ILE A 248 -25.40 -7.58 11.35
N ASP A 249 -25.86 -7.19 10.16
CA ASP A 249 -27.20 -6.64 9.98
C ASP A 249 -28.28 -7.64 10.39
N SER A 250 -28.08 -8.94 10.14
CA SER A 250 -28.98 -10.01 10.58
C SER A 250 -29.03 -10.18 12.10
N ILE A 251 -27.87 -10.06 12.78
CA ILE A 251 -27.79 -10.09 14.26
C ILE A 251 -28.50 -8.87 14.84
N ALA A 252 -28.38 -7.73 14.17
CA ALA A 252 -28.98 -6.47 14.59
C ALA A 252 -30.48 -6.38 14.35
N ASN A 253 -31.02 -7.20 13.42
CA ASN A 253 -32.39 -7.11 12.98
C ASN A 253 -33.39 -7.38 14.13
N GLY A 254 -34.33 -6.45 14.32
CA GLY A 254 -35.34 -6.53 15.37
C GLY A 254 -34.86 -6.11 16.77
N HIS A 255 -33.60 -5.73 16.92
CA HIS A 255 -33.04 -5.23 18.18
C HIS A 255 -32.92 -3.71 18.15
N MET A 256 -33.18 -3.06 19.28
CA MET A 256 -32.87 -1.65 19.50
C MET A 256 -31.47 -1.53 20.04
N PHE A 257 -30.69 -0.62 19.45
CA PHE A 257 -29.37 -0.29 19.92
C PHE A 257 -29.44 0.80 20.96
N GLN A 258 -28.72 0.60 22.04
CA GLN A 258 -28.44 1.66 23.00
C GLN A 258 -27.24 2.46 22.52
N THR A 259 -27.27 3.76 22.68
CA THR A 259 -26.13 4.61 22.38
C THR A 259 -25.15 4.60 23.56
N TYR A 260 -23.85 4.75 23.28
CA TYR A 260 -22.85 4.74 24.34
C TYR A 260 -23.03 5.89 25.35
N ASP A 261 -23.70 6.99 24.92
CA ASP A 261 -23.97 8.17 25.76
C ASP A 261 -24.98 7.90 26.87
N ASP A 262 -25.82 6.86 26.71
CA ASP A 262 -26.84 6.49 27.70
C ASP A 262 -26.24 5.80 28.95
N TYR A 263 -24.96 5.41 28.88
CA TYR A 263 -24.28 4.65 29.95
C TYR A 263 -22.93 5.28 30.32
N PRO A 264 -22.83 5.91 31.49
CA PRO A 264 -21.61 6.59 31.92
C PRO A 264 -20.34 5.74 31.88
N GLU A 265 -20.44 4.45 32.23
CA GLU A 265 -19.31 3.51 32.20
C GLU A 265 -18.79 3.22 30.77
N TYR A 266 -19.67 3.15 29.78
CA TYR A 266 -19.28 2.99 28.40
C TYR A 266 -18.76 4.31 27.81
N LYS A 267 -19.35 5.43 28.24
CA LYS A 267 -18.86 6.75 27.84
C LYS A 267 -17.44 6.95 28.30
N GLU A 268 -17.12 6.73 29.57
CA GLU A 268 -15.76 6.84 30.10
C GLU A 268 -14.79 5.90 29.37
N LYS A 269 -15.19 4.64 29.14
CA LYS A 269 -14.39 3.64 28.44
C LYS A 269 -14.01 4.11 27.02
N TYR A 270 -14.98 4.58 26.25
CA TYR A 270 -14.76 4.95 24.86
C TYR A 270 -14.12 6.33 24.72
N ASP A 271 -14.40 7.28 25.61
CA ASP A 271 -13.70 8.56 25.70
C ASP A 271 -12.20 8.35 25.94
N LYS A 272 -11.85 7.49 26.90
CA LYS A 272 -10.46 7.11 27.14
C LYS A 272 -9.81 6.48 25.92
N LYS A 273 -10.49 5.52 25.29
CA LYS A 273 -10.00 4.86 24.07
C LYS A 273 -9.80 5.85 22.94
N PHE A 274 -10.71 6.79 22.74
CA PHE A 274 -10.55 7.83 21.73
C PHE A 274 -9.36 8.75 22.00
N GLN A 275 -9.11 9.12 23.28
CA GLN A 275 -7.94 9.93 23.64
C GLN A 275 -6.62 9.19 23.33
N GLU A 276 -6.58 7.87 23.52
CA GLU A 276 -5.42 7.04 23.14
C GLU A 276 -5.19 7.07 21.62
N PHE A 277 -6.26 6.96 20.81
CA PHE A 277 -6.20 7.13 19.37
C PHE A 277 -5.71 8.51 18.95
N TYR A 278 -6.26 9.56 19.54
CA TYR A 278 -5.86 10.93 19.21
C TYR A 278 -4.39 11.20 19.56
N LYS A 279 -3.93 10.74 20.74
CA LYS A 279 -2.53 10.85 21.13
C LYS A 279 -1.61 10.16 20.12
N ARG A 280 -1.95 8.96 19.68
CA ARG A 280 -1.20 8.22 18.65
C ARG A 280 -1.11 9.00 17.34
N GLU A 281 -2.21 9.59 16.88
CA GLU A 281 -2.21 10.40 15.67
C GLU A 281 -1.43 11.71 15.80
N GLN A 282 -1.38 12.30 17.01
CA GLN A 282 -0.49 13.43 17.30
C GLN A 282 1.00 13.02 17.23
N GLU A 283 1.35 11.85 17.72
CA GLU A 283 2.71 11.32 17.64
C GLU A 283 3.14 11.01 16.20
N ARG A 284 2.22 10.54 15.38
CA ARG A 284 2.45 10.38 13.94
C ARG A 284 2.66 11.72 13.22
N GLN A 285 2.09 12.81 13.72
CA GLN A 285 2.20 14.15 13.11
C GLN A 285 3.58 14.79 13.35
N LYS A 286 4.26 14.47 14.44
CA LYS A 286 5.61 14.98 14.76
C LYS A 286 6.69 14.40 13.83
#